data_2f89519a40fb7447b9922f4af2f29228
#
_entry.id   2f89519a40fb7447b9922f4af2f29228
#
_cell.length_a   1.000
_cell.length_b   1.000
_cell.length_c   1.000
_cell.angle_alpha   90.00
_cell.angle_beta   90.00
_cell.angle_gamma   90.00
#
_symmetry.space_group_name_H-M   'P 1'
#
loop_
_entity.id
_entity.type
_entity.pdbx_description
1 polymer ?
#
loop_
_entity_poly.entity_id
_entity_poly.type
_entity_poly.pdbx_seq_one_letter_code
_entity_poly.pdbx_strand_id
1 'polypeptide(L)'
;MDIVRNIKNTINMKVSNDYLGYSKFKKKITLEKRTEQSKIIMEKYPNRLPIICETSDKLPELDKHKYLIPEDLKSVSFMYIIRKRIKLKPEMAMYFFVNNKLLQANSEMSQIYHKYKDEDGFLYIYACSESTFG
;
A
#
# COMPACT_ATOMS: atom_id res chain seq x y z
N MET A 1 -1.35 -24.12 11.30
CA MET A 1 -1.31 -22.97 11.37
C MET A 1 -0.65 -22.41 10.41
N ASP A 2 -0.81 -21.50 10.27
CA ASP A 2 -0.46 -21.23 9.09
C ASP A 2 0.59 -20.17 9.08
N ILE A 3 1.45 -20.29 8.04
CA ILE A 3 2.51 -19.34 7.80
C ILE A 3 1.96 -17.94 7.62
N VAL A 4 0.82 -17.83 6.97
CA VAL A 4 0.19 -16.52 6.74
C VAL A 4 -0.16 -15.84 8.06
N ARG A 5 -0.68 -16.60 9.01
CA ARG A 5 -1.01 -16.06 10.32
C ARG A 5 0.22 -15.58 11.07
N ASN A 6 1.30 -16.36 11.04
CA ASN A 6 2.55 -15.96 11.68
C ASN A 6 3.15 -14.73 11.04
N ILE A 7 3.15 -14.68 9.73
CA ILE A 7 3.63 -13.52 8.98
C ILE A 7 2.83 -12.29 9.36
N LYS A 8 1.51 -12.41 9.38
CA LYS A 8 0.62 -11.31 9.71
C LYS A 8 0.84 -10.79 11.12
N ASN A 9 1.01 -11.69 12.09
CA ASN A 9 1.26 -11.28 13.46
C ASN A 9 2.59 -10.55 13.61
N THR A 10 3.63 -11.05 12.96
CA THR A 10 4.94 -10.44 12.99
C THR A 10 4.90 -9.06 12.32
N ILE A 11 4.23 -8.96 11.19
CA ILE A 11 4.11 -7.70 10.47
C ILE A 11 3.27 -6.71 11.23
N ASN A 12 2.19 -7.13 11.88
CA ASN A 12 1.34 -6.21 12.62
C ASN A 12 2.13 -5.47 13.71
N MET A 13 3.08 -6.13 14.36
CA MET A 13 3.94 -5.46 15.31
C MET A 13 4.78 -4.39 14.64
N LYS A 14 5.41 -4.70 13.51
CA LYS A 14 6.25 -3.76 12.80
C LYS A 14 5.45 -2.67 12.10
N VAL A 15 4.35 -3.04 11.47
CA VAL A 15 3.52 -2.09 10.72
C VAL A 15 2.87 -1.10 11.66
N SER A 16 2.40 -1.55 12.84
CA SER A 16 1.85 -0.63 13.82
C SER A 16 2.86 0.41 14.25
N ASN A 17 4.11 0.01 14.43
CA ASN A 17 5.16 0.92 14.85
C ASN A 17 5.69 1.77 13.72
N ASP A 18 5.93 1.14 12.54
CA ASP A 18 6.63 1.80 11.44
C ASP A 18 5.67 2.49 10.49
N TYR A 19 4.51 1.89 10.22
CA TYR A 19 3.61 2.42 9.20
C TYR A 19 2.55 3.35 9.76
N LEU A 20 1.81 2.94 10.80
CA LEU A 20 0.76 3.79 11.36
C LEU A 20 1.31 5.07 11.95
N GLY A 21 2.52 4.99 12.54
CA GLY A 21 3.18 6.16 13.11
C GLY A 21 4.20 6.79 12.19
N TYR A 22 4.59 6.12 11.10
CA TYR A 22 5.77 6.50 10.33
C TYR A 22 5.59 6.54 8.83
N SER A 23 4.35 6.64 8.31
CA SER A 23 4.18 6.87 6.88
C SER A 23 4.95 8.13 6.49
N LYS A 24 5.90 8.00 5.60
CA LYS A 24 6.73 9.11 5.14
C LYS A 24 5.88 10.21 4.50
N PHE A 25 4.88 9.80 3.75
CA PHE A 25 3.97 10.75 3.11
C PHE A 25 3.18 11.54 4.16
N LYS A 26 2.64 10.85 5.16
CA LYS A 26 1.88 11.51 6.23
C LYS A 26 2.75 12.43 7.08
N LYS A 27 4.01 12.09 7.27
CA LYS A 27 4.95 12.94 8.02
C LYS A 27 5.32 14.19 7.25
N LYS A 28 5.46 14.06 5.94
CA LYS A 28 5.92 15.13 5.09
C LYS A 28 4.84 16.14 4.76
N ILE A 29 3.61 15.69 4.63
CA ILE A 29 2.48 16.45 4.12
C ILE A 29 1.39 16.50 5.18
N THR A 30 0.88 17.68 5.50
CA THR A 30 -0.18 17.80 6.51
C THR A 30 -1.48 17.15 6.05
N LEU A 31 -2.34 16.80 6.99
CA LEU A 31 -3.66 16.24 6.68
C LEU A 31 -4.44 17.14 5.74
N GLU A 32 -4.42 18.43 5.98
CA GLU A 32 -5.12 19.40 5.15
C GLU A 32 -4.65 19.35 3.70
N LYS A 33 -3.33 19.35 3.50
CA LYS A 33 -2.76 19.29 2.15
C LYS A 33 -3.00 17.95 1.48
N ARG A 34 -2.91 16.86 2.23
CA ARG A 34 -3.18 15.52 1.68
C ARG A 34 -4.64 15.42 1.22
N THR A 35 -5.56 15.92 2.04
CA THR A 35 -6.98 15.91 1.71
C THR A 35 -7.26 16.71 0.45
N GLU A 36 -6.63 17.88 0.33
CA GLU A 36 -6.76 18.71 -0.86
C GLU A 36 -6.22 17.99 -2.09
N GLN A 37 -5.06 17.35 -1.98
CA GLN A 37 -4.47 16.61 -3.10
C GLN A 37 -5.39 15.50 -3.60
N SER A 38 -5.93 14.68 -2.69
CA SER A 38 -6.81 13.59 -3.09
C SER A 38 -8.11 14.10 -3.70
N LYS A 39 -8.63 15.19 -3.17
CA LYS A 39 -9.84 15.81 -3.69
C LYS A 39 -9.65 16.29 -5.13
N ILE A 40 -8.55 16.98 -5.40
CA ILE A 40 -8.22 17.44 -6.74
C ILE A 40 -8.07 16.27 -7.69
N ILE A 41 -7.40 15.22 -7.27
CA ILE A 41 -7.22 14.02 -8.07
C ILE A 41 -8.56 13.39 -8.41
N MET A 42 -9.44 13.24 -7.43
CA MET A 42 -10.73 12.59 -7.65
C MET A 42 -11.67 13.41 -8.50
N GLU A 43 -11.58 14.73 -8.43
CA GLU A 43 -12.35 15.61 -9.32
C GLU A 43 -11.85 15.52 -10.77
N LYS A 44 -10.53 15.45 -10.94
CA LYS A 44 -9.92 15.40 -12.26
C LYS A 44 -10.02 14.01 -12.89
N TYR A 45 -9.91 12.96 -12.08
CA TYR A 45 -9.91 11.58 -12.55
C TYR A 45 -10.94 10.75 -11.76
N PRO A 46 -12.24 10.95 -11.99
CA PRO A 46 -13.28 10.33 -11.17
C PRO A 46 -13.32 8.80 -11.23
N ASN A 47 -12.73 8.19 -12.27
CA ASN A 47 -12.69 6.73 -12.41
C ASN A 47 -11.37 6.12 -11.96
N ARG A 48 -10.57 6.89 -11.22
CA ARG A 48 -9.29 6.43 -10.72
C ARG A 48 -9.26 6.44 -9.20
N LEU A 49 -8.47 5.56 -8.62
CA LEU A 49 -8.31 5.46 -7.17
C LEU A 49 -6.95 6.03 -6.79
N PRO A 50 -6.90 6.99 -5.84
CA PRO A 50 -5.62 7.54 -5.40
C PRO A 50 -5.00 6.66 -4.31
N ILE A 51 -3.80 6.16 -4.58
CA ILE A 51 -3.11 5.23 -3.69
C ILE A 51 -1.74 5.75 -3.35
N ILE A 52 -1.37 5.62 -2.07
CA ILE A 52 0.00 5.84 -1.61
C ILE A 52 0.58 4.47 -1.30
N CYS A 53 1.67 4.11 -1.98
CA CYS A 53 2.36 2.85 -1.72
C CYS A 53 3.74 3.13 -1.18
N GLU A 54 4.03 2.56 -0.02
CA GLU A 54 5.31 2.71 0.65
C GLU A 54 5.89 1.33 0.93
N THR A 55 7.22 1.26 1.00
CA THR A 55 7.91 -0.02 1.18
C THR A 55 8.67 -0.03 2.49
N SER A 56 8.90 -1.24 3.02
CA SER A 56 9.73 -1.41 4.20
C SER A 56 11.20 -1.10 3.88
N ASP A 57 11.99 -0.91 4.93
CA ASP A 57 13.42 -0.62 4.79
C ASP A 57 14.20 -1.78 4.15
N LYS A 58 13.63 -2.98 4.16
CA LYS A 58 14.26 -4.16 3.58
C LYS A 58 14.07 -4.27 2.08
N LEU A 59 13.23 -3.42 1.51
CA LEU A 59 13.01 -3.37 0.07
C LEU A 59 13.66 -2.11 -0.51
N PRO A 60 14.02 -2.14 -1.79
CA PRO A 60 14.42 -0.89 -2.46
C PRO A 60 13.30 0.13 -2.36
N GLU A 61 13.65 1.39 -2.22
CA GLU A 61 12.66 2.45 -2.16
C GLU A 61 12.03 2.63 -3.52
N LEU A 62 10.70 2.85 -3.54
CA LEU A 62 9.99 3.15 -4.77
C LEU A 62 10.34 4.57 -5.24
N ASP A 63 10.56 4.71 -6.52
CA ASP A 63 10.79 6.01 -7.13
C ASP A 63 9.51 6.84 -7.19
N LYS A 64 8.34 6.18 -7.12
CA LYS A 64 7.04 6.81 -7.15
C LYS A 64 6.18 6.19 -6.05
N HIS A 65 5.59 7.02 -5.23
CA HIS A 65 4.73 6.58 -4.12
C HIS A 65 3.26 6.79 -4.39
N LYS A 66 2.91 7.75 -5.23
CA LYS A 66 1.52 8.10 -5.52
C LYS A 66 1.08 7.45 -6.81
N TYR A 67 -0.01 6.70 -6.77
CA TYR A 67 -0.53 5.96 -7.92
C TYR A 67 -1.99 6.29 -8.14
N LEU A 68 -2.36 6.44 -9.40
CA LEU A 68 -3.75 6.60 -9.82
C LEU A 68 -4.10 5.36 -10.63
N ILE A 69 -4.85 4.45 -10.03
CA ILE A 69 -5.16 3.19 -10.70
C ILE A 69 -6.61 3.14 -11.13
N PRO A 70 -6.92 2.41 -12.22
CA PRO A 70 -8.31 2.22 -12.62
C PRO A 70 -9.12 1.55 -11.51
N GLU A 71 -10.36 1.96 -11.35
CA GLU A 71 -11.20 1.42 -10.28
C GLU A 71 -11.54 -0.06 -10.45
N ASP A 72 -11.45 -0.59 -11.68
CA ASP A 72 -11.72 -2.00 -11.97
C ASP A 72 -10.46 -2.88 -11.90
N LEU A 73 -9.34 -2.33 -11.46
CA LEU A 73 -8.10 -3.09 -11.37
C LEU A 73 -8.18 -4.10 -10.23
N LYS A 74 -7.69 -5.32 -10.46
CA LYS A 74 -7.54 -6.33 -9.42
C LYS A 74 -6.27 -6.09 -8.62
N SER A 75 -6.29 -6.50 -7.36
CA SER A 75 -5.14 -6.31 -6.47
C SER A 75 -3.88 -6.99 -7.00
N VAL A 76 -3.99 -8.17 -7.63
CA VAL A 76 -2.84 -8.86 -8.20
C VAL A 76 -2.15 -8.01 -9.27
N SER A 77 -2.91 -7.26 -10.05
CA SER A 77 -2.35 -6.38 -11.07
C SER A 77 -1.59 -5.21 -10.44
N PHE A 78 -2.12 -4.65 -9.36
CA PHE A 78 -1.43 -3.61 -8.63
C PHE A 78 -0.12 -4.13 -8.02
N MET A 79 -0.18 -5.31 -7.40
CA MET A 79 1.01 -5.95 -6.83
C MET A 79 2.09 -6.17 -7.88
N TYR A 80 1.68 -6.59 -9.08
CA TYR A 80 2.61 -6.80 -10.18
C TYR A 80 3.28 -5.50 -10.61
N ILE A 81 2.50 -4.42 -10.70
CA ILE A 81 3.03 -3.10 -11.04
C ILE A 81 4.11 -2.68 -10.05
N ILE A 82 3.84 -2.80 -8.76
CA ILE A 82 4.81 -2.41 -7.73
C ILE A 82 6.05 -3.29 -7.79
N ARG A 83 5.85 -4.61 -7.88
CA ARG A 83 6.97 -5.55 -7.93
C ARG A 83 7.90 -5.24 -9.10
N LYS A 84 7.31 -4.90 -10.25
CA LYS A 84 8.08 -4.58 -11.44
C LYS A 84 8.87 -3.28 -11.28
N ARG A 85 8.29 -2.28 -10.61
CA ARG A 85 8.97 -1.00 -10.41
C ARG A 85 10.18 -1.12 -9.50
N ILE A 86 10.14 -1.96 -8.48
CA ILE A 86 11.29 -2.11 -7.59
C ILE A 86 12.29 -3.15 -8.10
N LYS A 87 11.98 -3.83 -9.20
CA LYS A 87 12.88 -4.81 -9.84
C LYS A 87 13.32 -5.91 -8.89
N LEU A 88 12.39 -6.37 -8.07
CA LEU A 88 12.67 -7.44 -7.12
C LEU A 88 12.87 -8.75 -7.86
N LYS A 89 13.84 -9.57 -7.39
CA LYS A 89 14.11 -10.87 -8.00
C LYS A 89 12.85 -11.74 -7.95
N PRO A 90 12.57 -12.53 -9.02
CA PRO A 90 11.34 -13.33 -9.06
C PRO A 90 11.15 -14.29 -7.89
N GLU A 91 12.25 -14.84 -7.36
CA GLU A 91 12.20 -15.78 -6.24
C GLU A 91 11.95 -15.12 -4.89
N MET A 92 12.05 -13.82 -4.81
CA MET A 92 11.81 -13.09 -3.56
C MET A 92 10.33 -12.86 -3.35
N ALA A 93 9.82 -13.26 -2.19
CA ALA A 93 8.42 -13.03 -1.85
C ALA A 93 8.19 -11.59 -1.43
N MET A 94 7.01 -11.07 -1.76
CA MET A 94 6.62 -9.72 -1.43
C MET A 94 5.19 -9.74 -0.92
N TYR A 95 4.94 -9.01 0.16
CA TYR A 95 3.63 -8.97 0.80
C TYR A 95 3.12 -7.54 0.88
N PHE A 96 1.82 -7.38 0.70
CA PHE A 96 1.17 -6.07 0.71
C PHE A 96 0.14 -6.01 1.82
N PHE A 97 0.11 -4.91 2.55
CA PHE A 97 -0.80 -4.73 3.68
C PHE A 97 -1.60 -3.44 3.56
N VAL A 98 -2.86 -3.53 3.97
CA VAL A 98 -3.75 -2.39 4.07
C VAL A 98 -4.39 -2.47 5.45
N ASN A 99 -4.23 -1.42 6.28
CA ASN A 99 -4.73 -1.40 7.65
C ASN A 99 -4.34 -2.66 8.43
N ASN A 100 -3.08 -3.06 8.32
CA ASN A 100 -2.53 -4.22 9.00
C ASN A 100 -3.13 -5.56 8.54
N LYS A 101 -3.84 -5.57 7.40
CA LYS A 101 -4.39 -6.79 6.84
C LYS A 101 -3.70 -7.11 5.53
N LEU A 102 -3.41 -8.40 5.35
CA LEU A 102 -2.77 -8.87 4.12
C LEU A 102 -3.71 -8.67 2.94
N LEU A 103 -3.21 -8.00 1.89
CA LEU A 103 -3.98 -7.78 0.69
C LEU A 103 -4.05 -9.06 -0.12
N GLN A 104 -5.27 -9.50 -0.43
CA GLN A 104 -5.49 -10.71 -1.21
C GLN A 104 -5.32 -10.42 -2.70
N ALA A 105 -4.81 -11.42 -3.44
CA ALA A 105 -4.47 -11.24 -4.85
C ALA A 105 -5.66 -11.00 -5.77
N ASN A 106 -6.82 -11.57 -5.44
CA ASN A 106 -7.98 -11.50 -6.32
C ASN A 106 -9.06 -10.51 -5.86
N SER A 107 -8.70 -9.57 -4.99
CA SER A 107 -9.63 -8.54 -4.55
C SER A 107 -9.76 -7.45 -5.61
N GLU A 108 -10.89 -6.77 -5.62
CA GLU A 108 -11.05 -5.60 -6.45
C GLU A 108 -10.54 -4.38 -5.71
N MET A 109 -9.68 -3.58 -6.35
CA MET A 109 -9.08 -2.43 -5.69
C MET A 109 -10.12 -1.39 -5.28
N SER A 110 -11.22 -1.26 -6.02
CA SER A 110 -12.29 -0.35 -5.63
C SER A 110 -12.91 -0.74 -4.29
N GLN A 111 -13.11 -2.04 -4.06
CA GLN A 111 -13.65 -2.52 -2.79
C GLN A 111 -12.67 -2.26 -1.65
N ILE A 112 -11.39 -2.50 -1.89
CA ILE A 112 -10.34 -2.24 -0.90
C ILE A 112 -10.28 -0.74 -0.59
N TYR A 113 -10.35 0.09 -1.62
CA TYR A 113 -10.31 1.55 -1.45
C TYR A 113 -11.47 2.03 -0.59
N HIS A 114 -12.70 1.65 -0.93
CA HIS A 114 -13.88 2.14 -0.20
C HIS A 114 -13.93 1.66 1.24
N LYS A 115 -13.38 0.47 1.49
CA LYS A 115 -13.36 -0.09 2.85
C LYS A 115 -12.26 0.50 3.72
N TYR A 116 -11.10 0.80 3.15
CA TYR A 116 -9.91 1.12 3.94
C TYR A 116 -9.27 2.48 3.64
N LYS A 117 -9.89 3.31 2.84
CA LYS A 117 -9.32 4.64 2.56
C LYS A 117 -9.14 5.43 3.84
N ASP A 118 -8.09 6.23 3.87
CA ASP A 118 -7.79 7.10 4.98
C ASP A 118 -8.74 8.30 4.97
N GLU A 119 -8.80 9.03 6.09
CA GLU A 119 -9.59 10.25 6.17
C GLU A 119 -9.14 11.31 5.17
N ASP A 120 -7.88 11.25 4.72
CA ASP A 120 -7.37 12.18 3.71
C ASP A 120 -7.82 11.82 2.28
N GLY A 121 -8.50 10.69 2.09
CA GLY A 121 -8.98 10.26 0.77
C GLY A 121 -8.04 9.35 0.02
N PHE A 122 -6.81 9.13 0.50
CA PHE A 122 -5.88 8.17 -0.08
C PHE A 122 -6.04 6.80 0.54
N LEU A 123 -5.76 5.77 -0.25
CA LEU A 123 -5.59 4.42 0.28
C LEU A 123 -4.10 4.17 0.46
N TYR A 124 -3.71 3.76 1.66
CA TYR A 124 -2.31 3.49 1.97
C TYR A 124 -2.01 2.00 1.90
N ILE A 125 -1.03 1.64 1.09
CA ILE A 125 -0.59 0.25 0.93
C ILE A 125 0.89 0.17 1.31
N TYR A 126 1.21 -0.79 2.18
CA TYR A 126 2.57 -1.00 2.65
C TYR A 126 3.09 -2.33 2.10
N ALA A 127 4.24 -2.27 1.43
CA ALA A 127 4.85 -3.46 0.85
C ALA A 127 6.10 -3.85 1.61
N CYS A 128 6.25 -5.14 1.85
CA CYS A 128 7.43 -5.65 2.53
C CYS A 128 7.84 -6.99 1.95
N SER A 129 9.08 -7.37 2.21
CA SER A 129 9.62 -8.63 1.74
C SER A 129 9.64 -9.66 2.86
N GLU A 130 9.92 -10.90 2.48
CA GLU A 130 10.06 -11.98 3.43
C GLU A 130 11.14 -11.71 4.48
N SER A 131 12.22 -11.02 4.10
CA SER A 131 13.31 -10.69 5.01
C SER A 131 12.88 -9.75 6.15
N THR A 132 11.73 -9.09 6.01
CA THR A 132 11.20 -8.23 7.06
C THR A 132 10.79 -9.02 8.30
N PHE A 133 10.52 -10.30 8.15
CA PHE A 133 10.03 -11.13 9.24
C PHE A 133 11.14 -11.86 10.00
N GLY A 134 12.28 -11.90 9.47
CA GLY A 134 13.27 -12.73 10.04
C GLY A 134 14.51 -12.12 10.44
#